data_964529f5c234719c5b93b506723ffb62
#
_entry.id   964529f5c234719c5b93b506723ffb62
#
_cell.length_a   1.000
_cell.length_b   1.000
_cell.length_c   1.000
_cell.angle_alpha   90.00
_cell.angle_beta   90.00
_cell.angle_gamma   90.00
#
_symmetry.space_group_name_H-M   'P 1'
#
loop_
_entity.id
_entity.type
_entity.pdbx_description
1 polymer ?
#
loop_
_entity_poly.entity_id
_entity_poly.type
_entity_poly.pdbx_seq_one_letter_code
_entity_poly.pdbx_strand_id
1 'polypeptide(L)'
;MKATGIVRRVDDLGRIVIPKEIRRTLKIREGDPLEIYTDAGGEVIFKKYSPVGELSSYASQYAEALRQETDLAILICDRDRCVAAAGVSKKETVEHRISPELENVIESRKTFVGSASPSSVILPCQVASGSLAIIVVIYL
;
A
#
# COMPACT_ATOMS: atom_id res chain seq x y z
N MET A 1 -14.82 -2.10 15.01
CA MET A 1 -15.07 -2.70 13.67
C MET A 1 -16.48 -2.37 13.20
N LYS A 2 -16.75 -2.34 11.89
CA LYS A 2 -18.08 -2.07 11.32
C LYS A 2 -18.66 -3.37 10.74
N ALA A 3 -19.84 -3.77 11.20
CA ALA A 3 -20.52 -4.95 10.65
C ALA A 3 -20.95 -4.70 9.20
N THR A 4 -20.73 -5.68 8.33
CA THR A 4 -21.12 -5.62 6.92
C THR A 4 -22.55 -6.14 6.68
N GLY A 5 -23.16 -6.81 7.67
CA GLY A 5 -24.45 -7.47 7.56
C GLY A 5 -24.47 -8.71 6.66
N ILE A 6 -23.33 -9.09 6.11
CA ILE A 6 -23.23 -10.25 5.21
C ILE A 6 -22.90 -11.50 6.00
N VAL A 7 -23.74 -12.54 5.86
CA VAL A 7 -23.53 -13.86 6.46
C VAL A 7 -23.14 -14.85 5.37
N ARG A 8 -22.13 -15.67 5.61
CA ARG A 8 -21.70 -16.77 4.73
C ARG A 8 -21.53 -18.04 5.54
N ARG A 9 -21.78 -19.18 4.91
CA ARG A 9 -21.52 -20.48 5.50
C ARG A 9 -20.15 -21.01 5.09
N VAL A 10 -19.53 -21.72 6.00
CA VAL A 10 -18.36 -22.54 5.69
C VAL A 10 -18.84 -23.77 4.93
N ASP A 11 -18.18 -24.11 3.83
CA ASP A 11 -18.49 -25.31 3.04
C ASP A 11 -17.86 -26.58 3.67
N ASP A 12 -18.13 -27.73 3.06
CA ASP A 12 -17.63 -29.05 3.49
C ASP A 12 -16.09 -29.18 3.42
N LEU A 13 -15.44 -28.31 2.64
CA LEU A 13 -13.99 -28.23 2.55
C LEU A 13 -13.37 -27.14 3.47
N GLY A 14 -14.17 -26.55 4.36
CA GLY A 14 -13.71 -25.51 5.28
C GLY A 14 -13.48 -24.14 4.64
N ARG A 15 -14.05 -23.85 3.46
CA ARG A 15 -13.85 -22.58 2.74
C ARG A 15 -14.98 -21.60 3.02
N ILE A 16 -14.65 -20.32 3.02
CA ILE A 16 -15.59 -19.21 3.07
C ILE A 16 -15.41 -18.37 1.80
N VAL A 17 -16.49 -18.11 1.08
CA VAL A 17 -16.47 -17.21 -0.08
C VAL A 17 -16.56 -15.75 0.39
N ILE A 18 -15.52 -14.97 0.13
CA ILE A 18 -15.53 -13.52 0.36
C ILE A 18 -16.34 -12.86 -0.77
N PRO A 19 -17.46 -12.17 -0.46
CA PRO A 19 -18.32 -11.53 -1.45
C PRO A 19 -17.58 -10.52 -2.32
N LYS A 20 -18.02 -10.41 -3.58
CA LYS A 20 -17.41 -9.51 -4.57
C LYS A 20 -17.38 -8.04 -4.08
N GLU A 21 -18.43 -7.61 -3.39
CA GLU A 21 -18.57 -6.27 -2.83
C GLU A 21 -17.47 -5.99 -1.79
N ILE A 22 -17.22 -6.96 -0.88
CA ILE A 22 -16.16 -6.86 0.13
C ILE A 22 -14.80 -6.86 -0.56
N ARG A 23 -14.57 -7.79 -1.51
CA ARG A 23 -13.31 -7.85 -2.26
C ARG A 23 -13.01 -6.54 -2.98
N ARG A 24 -14.03 -5.95 -3.64
CA ARG A 24 -13.89 -4.67 -4.32
C ARG A 24 -13.57 -3.53 -3.36
N THR A 25 -14.29 -3.45 -2.23
CA THR A 25 -14.09 -2.38 -1.24
C THR A 25 -12.71 -2.46 -0.59
N LEU A 26 -12.24 -3.69 -0.31
CA LEU A 26 -10.93 -3.93 0.30
C LEU A 26 -9.82 -4.15 -0.73
N LYS A 27 -10.12 -4.02 -2.04
CA LYS A 27 -9.19 -4.26 -3.15
C LYS A 27 -8.50 -5.64 -3.04
N ILE A 28 -9.26 -6.67 -2.67
CA ILE A 28 -8.80 -8.06 -2.63
C ILE A 28 -8.99 -8.67 -4.01
N ARG A 29 -7.92 -9.13 -4.64
CA ARG A 29 -7.93 -9.79 -5.95
C ARG A 29 -7.81 -11.30 -5.82
N GLU A 30 -8.12 -12.00 -6.88
CA GLU A 30 -7.81 -13.43 -7.00
C GLU A 30 -6.30 -13.64 -6.92
N GLY A 31 -5.88 -14.60 -6.09
CA GLY A 31 -4.48 -14.88 -5.84
C GLY A 31 -3.81 -14.01 -4.78
N ASP A 32 -4.48 -12.96 -4.27
CA ASP A 32 -3.92 -12.18 -3.17
C ASP A 32 -3.80 -13.05 -1.91
N PRO A 33 -2.63 -13.11 -1.26
CA PRO A 33 -2.46 -13.80 0.00
C PRO A 33 -3.18 -13.04 1.12
N LEU A 34 -3.89 -13.79 1.96
CA LEU A 34 -4.55 -13.25 3.15
C LEU A 34 -4.00 -13.96 4.38
N GLU A 35 -3.61 -13.20 5.36
CA GLU A 35 -3.23 -13.70 6.66
C GLU A 35 -4.46 -13.82 7.55
N ILE A 36 -4.57 -14.92 8.29
CA ILE A 36 -5.71 -15.23 9.14
C ILE A 36 -5.30 -15.04 10.59
N TYR A 37 -5.99 -14.17 11.28
CA TYR A 37 -5.86 -13.96 12.71
C TYR A 37 -7.09 -14.48 13.44
N THR A 38 -6.91 -14.95 14.64
CA THR A 38 -7.98 -15.30 15.57
C THR A 38 -7.80 -14.53 16.86
N ASP A 39 -8.89 -14.16 17.51
CA ASP A 39 -8.85 -13.57 18.82
C ASP A 39 -9.59 -14.42 19.87
N ALA A 40 -9.44 -14.06 21.15
CA ALA A 40 -10.07 -14.77 22.26
C ALA A 40 -11.61 -14.63 22.27
N GLY A 41 -12.16 -13.65 21.56
CA GLY A 41 -13.61 -13.43 21.39
C GLY A 41 -14.24 -14.34 20.35
N GLY A 42 -13.44 -15.19 19.66
CA GLY A 42 -13.92 -16.10 18.62
C GLY A 42 -14.06 -15.42 17.25
N GLU A 43 -13.43 -14.28 17.06
CA GLU A 43 -13.38 -13.61 15.75
C GLU A 43 -12.30 -14.24 14.87
N VAL A 44 -12.60 -14.34 13.57
CA VAL A 44 -11.64 -14.68 12.52
C VAL A 44 -11.45 -13.46 11.64
N ILE A 45 -10.26 -12.93 11.61
CA ILE A 45 -9.92 -11.68 10.92
C ILE A 45 -8.98 -11.98 9.76
N PHE A 46 -9.39 -11.61 8.54
CA PHE A 46 -8.54 -11.69 7.35
C PHE A 46 -7.89 -10.34 7.10
N LYS A 47 -6.56 -10.33 7.00
CA LYS A 47 -5.79 -9.16 6.58
C LYS A 47 -5.05 -9.47 5.30
N LYS A 48 -4.89 -8.47 4.42
CA LYS A 48 -3.97 -8.63 3.29
C LYS A 48 -2.57 -8.89 3.84
N TYR A 49 -1.98 -9.98 3.39
CA TYR A 49 -0.58 -10.25 3.68
C TYR A 49 0.28 -9.36 2.79
N SER A 50 1.14 -8.57 3.39
CA SER A 50 2.14 -7.78 2.70
C SER A 50 3.52 -8.21 3.21
N PRO A 51 4.35 -8.85 2.39
CA PRO A 51 5.73 -9.17 2.77
C PRO A 51 6.54 -7.92 3.08
N VAL A 52 6.16 -6.78 2.52
CA VAL A 52 6.79 -5.47 2.81
C VAL A 52 6.45 -4.98 4.22
N GLY A 53 5.32 -5.40 4.79
CA GLY A 53 4.94 -5.06 6.17
C GLY A 53 5.95 -5.56 7.21
N GLU A 54 6.49 -6.77 7.02
CA GLU A 54 7.58 -7.31 7.86
C GLU A 54 8.92 -6.59 7.62
N LEU A 55 9.10 -6.02 6.44
CA LEU A 55 10.30 -5.27 6.03
C LEU A 55 10.19 -3.75 6.31
N SER A 56 9.13 -3.29 6.98
CA SER A 56 8.88 -1.85 7.16
C SER A 56 10.03 -1.13 7.89
N SER A 57 10.68 -1.80 8.85
CA SER A 57 11.86 -1.27 9.54
C SER A 57 13.05 -1.11 8.58
N TYR A 58 13.28 -2.10 7.73
CA TYR A 58 14.35 -2.04 6.71
C TYR A 58 13.99 -1.04 5.61
N ALA A 59 12.72 -0.98 5.20
CA ALA A 59 12.26 0.01 4.22
C ALA A 59 12.52 1.45 4.69
N SER A 60 12.32 1.73 5.97
CA SER A 60 12.62 3.04 6.55
C SER A 60 14.12 3.36 6.52
N GLN A 61 14.99 2.40 6.82
CA GLN A 61 16.44 2.57 6.72
C GLN A 61 16.88 2.78 5.28
N TYR A 62 16.31 2.02 4.34
CA TYR A 62 16.57 2.16 2.91
C TYR A 62 16.16 3.52 2.37
N ALA A 63 14.97 4.00 2.72
CA ALA A 63 14.51 5.32 2.31
C ALA A 63 15.44 6.43 2.82
N GLU A 64 15.91 6.33 4.05
CA GLU A 64 16.81 7.31 4.64
C GLU A 64 18.20 7.27 3.99
N ALA A 65 18.75 6.09 3.73
CA ALA A 65 20.04 5.94 3.03
C ALA A 65 19.98 6.52 1.61
N LEU A 66 18.93 6.21 0.83
CA LEU A 66 18.76 6.76 -0.50
C LEU A 66 18.62 8.29 -0.48
N ARG A 67 17.93 8.84 0.53
CA ARG A 67 17.83 10.28 0.68
C ARG A 67 19.18 10.94 0.92
N GLN A 68 20.01 10.35 1.78
CA GLN A 68 21.35 10.90 2.08
C GLN A 68 22.24 10.95 0.83
N GLU A 69 22.10 9.97 -0.05
CA GLU A 69 22.89 9.91 -1.29
C GLU A 69 22.35 10.81 -2.41
N THR A 70 21.06 11.08 -2.43
CA THR A 70 20.40 11.76 -3.57
C THR A 70 19.87 13.15 -3.24
N ASP A 71 19.74 13.46 -1.96
CA ASP A 71 19.05 14.67 -1.44
C ASP A 71 17.61 14.83 -1.93
N LEU A 72 16.98 13.73 -2.32
CA LEU A 72 15.62 13.68 -2.85
C LEU A 72 14.63 13.17 -1.79
N ALA A 73 13.37 13.49 -1.96
CA ALA A 73 12.30 12.85 -1.19
C ALA A 73 12.08 11.42 -1.69
N ILE A 74 12.18 10.45 -0.80
CA ILE A 74 12.05 9.02 -1.11
C ILE A 74 10.80 8.47 -0.44
N LEU A 75 9.97 7.76 -1.21
CA LEU A 75 8.86 6.99 -0.71
C LEU A 75 9.00 5.54 -1.17
N ILE A 76 8.78 4.61 -0.25
CA ILE A 76 8.70 3.19 -0.56
C ILE A 76 7.25 2.77 -0.37
N CYS A 77 6.67 2.23 -1.42
CA CYS A 77 5.26 1.87 -1.45
C CYS A 77 5.09 0.37 -1.72
N ASP A 78 4.09 -0.22 -1.09
CA ASP A 78 3.49 -1.47 -1.48
C ASP A 78 2.40 -1.19 -2.53
N ARG A 79 1.69 -2.22 -2.97
CA ARG A 79 0.65 -2.13 -4.01
C ARG A 79 -0.44 -1.10 -3.77
N ASP A 80 -0.74 -0.78 -2.51
CA ASP A 80 -1.86 0.08 -2.16
C ASP A 80 -1.55 1.18 -1.12
N ARG A 81 -0.36 1.17 -0.50
CA ARG A 81 0.01 2.15 0.53
C ARG A 81 1.50 2.49 0.53
N CYS A 82 1.84 3.62 1.12
CA CYS A 82 3.21 3.99 1.42
C CYS A 82 3.67 3.29 2.71
N VAL A 83 4.79 2.57 2.64
CA VAL A 83 5.37 1.79 3.75
C VAL A 83 6.44 2.59 4.48
N ALA A 84 7.26 3.35 3.76
CA ALA A 84 8.31 4.17 4.32
C ALA A 84 8.49 5.47 3.54
N ALA A 85 8.94 6.50 4.21
CA ALA A 85 9.20 7.80 3.61
C ALA A 85 10.42 8.46 4.25
N ALA A 86 11.21 9.18 3.43
CA ALA A 86 12.29 10.04 3.87
C ALA A 86 12.26 11.36 3.07
N GLY A 87 12.56 12.47 3.73
CA GLY A 87 12.51 13.81 3.11
C GLY A 87 11.14 14.44 3.00
N VAL A 88 10.09 13.77 3.48
CA VAL A 88 8.71 14.25 3.57
C VAL A 88 8.11 13.91 4.93
N SER A 89 6.96 14.49 5.25
CA SER A 89 6.25 14.22 6.50
C SER A 89 5.80 12.75 6.57
N LYS A 90 6.45 11.96 7.42
CA LYS A 90 6.10 10.53 7.62
C LYS A 90 4.65 10.38 8.09
N LYS A 91 4.17 11.30 8.91
CA LYS A 91 2.81 11.27 9.46
C LYS A 91 1.74 11.42 8.38
N GLU A 92 2.05 12.15 7.30
CA GLU A 92 1.12 12.42 6.21
C GLU A 92 1.25 11.44 5.04
N THR A 93 2.31 10.62 5.03
CA THR A 93 2.61 9.73 3.90
C THR A 93 2.57 8.25 4.27
N VAL A 94 3.20 7.86 5.38
CA VAL A 94 3.30 6.44 5.78
C VAL A 94 1.93 5.90 6.20
N GLU A 95 1.61 4.68 5.81
CA GLU A 95 0.33 3.99 5.98
C GLU A 95 -0.85 4.61 5.19
N HIS A 96 -0.64 5.73 4.47
CA HIS A 96 -1.65 6.29 3.61
C HIS A 96 -1.70 5.56 2.26
N ARG A 97 -2.90 5.54 1.68
CA ARG A 97 -3.10 4.94 0.35
C ARG A 97 -2.38 5.74 -0.72
N ILE A 98 -1.82 5.03 -1.68
CA ILE A 98 -1.26 5.62 -2.88
C ILE A 98 -2.37 6.14 -3.81
N SER A 99 -2.02 7.07 -4.69
CA SER A 99 -2.95 7.59 -5.68
C SER A 99 -3.28 6.53 -6.74
N PRO A 100 -4.46 6.62 -7.41
CA PRO A 100 -4.81 5.71 -8.49
C PRO A 100 -3.80 5.77 -9.66
N GLU A 101 -3.22 6.93 -9.92
CA GLU A 101 -2.20 7.13 -10.95
C GLU A 101 -0.93 6.35 -10.62
N LEU A 102 -0.47 6.41 -9.37
CA LEU A 102 0.69 5.65 -8.92
C LEU A 102 0.38 4.14 -8.89
N GLU A 103 -0.84 3.75 -8.48
CA GLU A 103 -1.29 2.36 -8.54
C GLU A 103 -1.18 1.79 -9.98
N ASN A 104 -1.59 2.56 -10.99
CA ASN A 104 -1.46 2.18 -12.40
C ASN A 104 0.00 2.02 -12.85
N VAL A 105 0.90 2.90 -12.38
CA VAL A 105 2.34 2.79 -12.68
C VAL A 105 2.90 1.50 -12.09
N ILE A 106 2.60 1.22 -10.82
CA ILE A 106 3.03 -0.01 -10.14
C ILE A 106 2.51 -1.26 -10.87
N GLU A 107 1.22 -1.28 -11.23
CA GLU A 107 0.60 -2.40 -11.94
C GLU A 107 1.21 -2.64 -13.32
N SER A 108 1.55 -1.56 -14.03
CA SER A 108 2.19 -1.66 -15.33
C SER A 108 3.62 -2.16 -15.29
N ARG A 109 4.24 -2.22 -14.10
CA ARG A 109 5.66 -2.56 -13.87
C ARG A 109 6.63 -1.75 -14.74
N LYS A 110 6.27 -0.50 -15.03
CA LYS A 110 7.09 0.41 -15.84
C LYS A 110 7.71 1.47 -14.95
N THR A 111 8.93 1.86 -15.30
CA THR A 111 9.53 3.04 -14.72
C THR A 111 8.85 4.27 -15.30
N PHE A 112 8.37 5.15 -14.45
CA PHE A 112 7.84 6.44 -14.83
C PHE A 112 8.84 7.54 -14.47
N VAL A 113 9.19 8.38 -15.42
CA VAL A 113 10.00 9.58 -15.20
C VAL A 113 9.19 10.75 -15.69
N GLY A 114 8.76 11.62 -14.77
CA GLY A 114 8.02 12.84 -15.06
C GLY A 114 8.88 14.07 -14.86
N SER A 115 8.67 15.11 -15.68
CA SER A 115 9.23 16.44 -15.41
C SER A 115 8.35 17.17 -14.38
N ALA A 116 8.94 18.10 -13.63
CA ALA A 116 8.26 18.86 -12.57
C ALA A 116 7.22 19.89 -13.09
N SER A 117 6.49 19.57 -14.17
CA SER A 117 5.35 20.39 -14.59
C SER A 117 4.08 19.94 -13.86
N PRO A 118 3.20 20.88 -13.47
CA PRO A 118 2.02 20.58 -12.64
C PRO A 118 1.06 19.52 -13.24
N SER A 119 1.13 19.27 -14.53
CA SER A 119 0.29 18.32 -15.27
C SER A 119 0.88 16.91 -15.38
N SER A 120 2.11 16.69 -14.94
CA SER A 120 2.82 15.40 -15.09
C SER A 120 3.32 14.83 -13.77
N VAL A 121 2.99 15.45 -12.64
CA VAL A 121 3.39 14.97 -11.31
C VAL A 121 2.38 13.96 -10.82
N ILE A 122 2.78 12.70 -10.73
CA ILE A 122 2.03 11.68 -10.01
C ILE A 122 2.31 11.90 -8.52
N LEU A 123 1.34 12.48 -7.82
CA LEU A 123 1.40 12.60 -6.36
C LEU A 123 1.13 11.21 -5.75
N PRO A 124 2.02 10.66 -4.94
CA PRO A 124 1.84 9.32 -4.38
C PRO A 124 0.69 9.23 -3.37
N CYS A 125 0.44 10.32 -2.65
CA CYS A 125 -0.69 10.53 -1.75
C CYS A 125 -1.00 12.02 -1.73
N GLN A 126 -2.10 12.44 -1.12
CA GLN A 126 -2.45 13.87 -0.98
C GLN A 126 -1.42 14.58 -0.08
N VAL A 127 -0.25 14.84 -0.61
CA VAL A 127 0.78 15.61 0.08
C VAL A 127 0.62 17.07 -0.30
N ALA A 128 0.48 17.91 0.70
CA ALA A 128 0.47 19.35 0.53
C ALA A 128 1.72 19.84 -0.23
N SER A 129 1.48 20.61 -1.25
CA SER A 129 2.38 21.40 -2.10
C SER A 129 3.75 21.70 -1.50
N GLY A 130 4.77 21.02 -1.99
CA GLY A 130 6.18 21.35 -1.79
C GLY A 130 6.96 20.77 -2.98
N SER A 131 8.03 21.44 -3.41
CA SER A 131 8.85 21.04 -4.55
C SER A 131 9.17 19.56 -4.50
N LEU A 132 8.63 18.82 -5.45
CA LEU A 132 8.77 17.38 -5.52
C LEU A 132 9.81 16.97 -6.53
N ALA A 133 10.79 16.25 -6.06
CA ALA A 133 11.66 15.49 -6.92
C ALA A 133 11.56 14.01 -6.52
N ILE A 134 11.29 13.18 -7.45
CA ILE A 134 11.47 11.73 -7.56
C ILE A 134 10.86 10.86 -6.45
N ILE A 135 9.96 9.99 -6.88
CA ILE A 135 9.45 8.87 -6.12
C ILE A 135 10.16 7.62 -6.63
N VAL A 136 10.87 6.94 -5.75
CA VAL A 136 11.34 5.59 -6.02
C VAL A 136 10.29 4.63 -5.47
N VAL A 137 9.55 3.99 -6.34
CA VAL A 137 8.65 2.90 -5.96
C VAL A 137 9.45 1.62 -6.08
N ILE A 138 9.78 1.02 -4.95
CA ILE A 138 10.30 -0.33 -4.89
C ILE A 138 9.10 -1.25 -4.75
N TYR A 139 8.89 -2.03 -5.78
CA TYR A 139 7.87 -3.08 -5.83
C TYR A 139 8.56 -4.42 -5.56
N LEU A 140 8.11 -5.13 -4.54
CA LEU A 140 8.44 -6.52 -4.27
C LEU A 140 7.27 -7.44 -4.61
#